data_9ec562601ed0efc93020a33b2029ae94
#
_entry.id   9ec562601ed0efc93020a33b2029ae94
#
_cell.length_a   1.000
_cell.length_b   1.000
_cell.length_c   1.000
_cell.angle_alpha   90.00
_cell.angle_beta   90.00
_cell.angle_gamma   90.00
#
_symmetry.space_group_name_H-M   'P 1'
#
loop_
_entity.id
_entity.type
_entity.pdbx_description
1 polymer ?
#
loop_
_entity_poly.entity_id
_entity_poly.type
_entity_poly.pdbx_seq_one_letter_code
_entity_poly.pdbx_strand_id
1 'polypeptide(L)'
;MILPGSRPASVVDHVAAACELLLSAALIAELEATFRRPKLDRYTSLDTRMKYLWSMVDLAKPISVTSEITDCRDQKDNKLLALAFDGRADLIVTGDVDLLCLHPWRGIAIVSPAAYLAQFGA
;
A
#
# COMPACT_ATOMS: atom_id res chain seq x y z
N MET A 1 0.77 0.85 2.16
CA MET A 1 0.19 0.35 0.92
C MET A 1 -1.12 1.04 0.61
N ILE A 2 -1.43 1.26 -0.64
CA ILE A 2 -2.52 2.12 -1.09
C ILE A 2 -3.46 1.34 -1.99
N LEU A 3 -4.76 1.53 -1.79
CA LEU A 3 -5.79 0.96 -2.66
C LEU A 3 -6.36 2.07 -3.55
N PRO A 4 -6.59 1.82 -4.86
CA PRO A 4 -7.21 2.80 -5.73
C PRO A 4 -8.70 2.95 -5.41
N GLY A 5 -9.32 3.99 -5.93
CA GLY A 5 -10.75 4.23 -5.80
C GLY A 5 -11.11 5.48 -5.03
N SER A 6 -10.16 6.35 -4.73
CA SER A 6 -10.38 7.63 -4.10
C SER A 6 -9.09 8.43 -4.18
N ARG A 7 -8.79 9.27 -3.21
CA ARG A 7 -7.47 9.90 -3.09
C ARG A 7 -6.28 8.94 -3.25
N PRO A 8 -6.37 7.67 -2.86
CA PRO A 8 -5.26 6.73 -3.07
C PRO A 8 -4.72 6.66 -4.49
N ALA A 9 -5.57 6.81 -5.52
CA ALA A 9 -5.10 6.79 -6.90
C ALA A 9 -4.10 7.92 -7.19
N SER A 10 -4.36 9.13 -6.69
CA SER A 10 -3.44 10.26 -6.84
C SER A 10 -2.14 10.03 -6.09
N VAL A 11 -2.21 9.40 -4.92
CA VAL A 11 -1.02 9.06 -4.14
C VAL A 11 -0.15 8.06 -4.90
N VAL A 12 -0.76 7.02 -5.49
CA VAL A 12 -0.02 6.02 -6.26
C VAL A 12 0.69 6.66 -7.46
N ASP A 13 0.02 7.55 -8.16
CA ASP A 13 0.62 8.27 -9.29
C ASP A 13 1.82 9.09 -8.84
N HIS A 14 1.72 9.76 -7.71
CA HIS A 14 2.82 10.54 -7.16
C HIS A 14 3.98 9.64 -6.72
N VAL A 15 3.69 8.55 -6.04
CA VAL A 15 4.71 7.59 -5.59
C VAL A 15 5.45 7.00 -6.78
N ALA A 16 4.73 6.63 -7.83
CA ALA A 16 5.35 6.07 -9.04
C ALA A 16 6.34 7.05 -9.68
N ALA A 17 6.08 8.34 -9.57
CA ALA A 17 6.94 9.38 -10.15
C ALA A 17 8.10 9.79 -9.25
N ALA A 18 7.93 9.71 -7.92
CA ALA A 18 8.85 10.31 -6.95
C ALA A 18 9.55 9.32 -6.02
N CYS A 19 8.99 8.11 -5.86
CA CYS A 19 9.45 7.14 -4.87
C CYS A 19 9.54 5.75 -5.47
N GLU A 20 10.16 4.84 -4.73
CA GLU A 20 10.18 3.42 -5.05
C GLU A 20 9.04 2.72 -4.31
N LEU A 21 8.19 2.02 -5.04
CA LEU A 21 7.10 1.24 -4.46
C LEU A 21 7.59 -0.16 -4.11
N LEU A 22 7.27 -0.65 -2.91
CA LEU A 22 7.64 -1.99 -2.49
C LEU A 22 6.41 -2.89 -2.49
N LEU A 23 6.53 -4.09 -3.05
CA LEU A 23 5.47 -5.08 -3.04
C LEU A 23 6.04 -6.46 -2.72
N SER A 24 5.22 -7.29 -2.08
CA SER A 24 5.51 -8.71 -1.89
C SER A 24 4.48 -9.55 -2.64
N ALA A 25 4.78 -10.81 -2.87
CA ALA A 25 3.84 -11.73 -3.52
C ALA A 25 2.52 -11.83 -2.72
N ALA A 26 2.61 -11.88 -1.39
CA ALA A 26 1.42 -11.93 -0.54
C ALA A 26 0.56 -10.67 -0.66
N LEU A 27 1.19 -9.51 -0.70
CA LEU A 27 0.47 -8.24 -0.84
C LEU A 27 -0.17 -8.11 -2.22
N ILE A 28 0.52 -8.54 -3.27
CA ILE A 28 -0.04 -8.55 -4.63
C ILE A 28 -1.30 -9.40 -4.68
N ALA A 29 -1.28 -10.58 -4.04
CA ALA A 29 -2.45 -11.46 -4.00
C ALA A 29 -3.62 -10.79 -3.27
N GLU A 30 -3.37 -10.10 -2.16
CA GLU A 30 -4.41 -9.39 -1.43
C GLU A 30 -4.99 -8.22 -2.24
N LEU A 31 -4.14 -7.50 -2.94
CA LEU A 31 -4.57 -6.39 -3.81
C LEU A 31 -5.42 -6.91 -4.96
N GLU A 32 -5.02 -8.03 -5.59
CA GLU A 32 -5.80 -8.62 -6.66
C GLU A 32 -7.19 -9.00 -6.17
N ALA A 33 -7.28 -9.67 -5.02
CA ALA A 33 -8.57 -10.04 -4.44
C ALA A 33 -9.44 -8.82 -4.15
N THR A 34 -8.85 -7.76 -3.64
CA THR A 34 -9.56 -6.52 -3.34
C THR A 34 -10.04 -5.83 -4.62
N PHE A 35 -9.18 -5.75 -5.64
CA PHE A 35 -9.51 -5.09 -6.90
C PHE A 35 -10.61 -5.80 -7.67
N ARG A 36 -10.81 -7.10 -7.42
CA ARG A 36 -11.84 -7.90 -8.08
C ARG A 36 -13.20 -7.83 -7.39
N ARG A 37 -13.32 -7.12 -6.27
CA ARG A 37 -14.60 -7.04 -5.54
C ARG A 37 -15.68 -6.39 -6.40
N PRO A 38 -16.83 -7.05 -6.59
CA PRO A 38 -17.91 -6.53 -7.44
C PRO A 38 -18.44 -5.16 -7.03
N LYS A 39 -18.35 -4.81 -5.74
CA LYS A 39 -18.83 -3.51 -5.27
C LYS A 39 -18.06 -2.34 -5.87
N LEU A 40 -16.87 -2.58 -6.40
CA LEU A 40 -16.07 -1.54 -7.05
C LEU A 40 -16.51 -1.25 -8.47
N ASP A 41 -17.37 -2.09 -9.05
CA ASP A 41 -17.86 -1.90 -10.43
C ASP A 41 -18.62 -0.58 -10.60
N ARG A 42 -19.18 -0.06 -9.52
CA ARG A 42 -19.88 1.23 -9.54
C ARG A 42 -18.94 2.42 -9.80
N TYR A 43 -17.65 2.24 -9.56
CA TYR A 43 -16.67 3.32 -9.67
C TYR A 43 -15.85 3.22 -10.95
N THR A 44 -15.44 2.02 -11.30
CA THR A 44 -14.64 1.78 -12.50
C THR A 44 -14.76 0.31 -12.90
N SER A 45 -14.52 0.01 -14.18
CA SER A 45 -14.62 -1.36 -14.69
C SER A 45 -13.53 -2.26 -14.09
N LEU A 46 -13.81 -3.56 -14.05
CA LEU A 46 -12.84 -4.55 -13.61
C LEU A 46 -11.57 -4.48 -14.47
N ASP A 47 -11.73 -4.37 -15.78
CA ASP A 47 -10.60 -4.29 -16.71
C ASP A 47 -9.68 -3.12 -16.37
N THR A 48 -10.25 -1.95 -16.11
CA THR A 48 -9.49 -0.76 -15.73
C THR A 48 -8.76 -0.96 -14.42
N ARG A 49 -9.44 -1.55 -13.42
CA ARG A 49 -8.83 -1.83 -12.12
C ARG A 49 -7.64 -2.78 -12.25
N MET A 50 -7.80 -3.83 -13.04
CA MET A 50 -6.73 -4.82 -13.22
C MET A 50 -5.54 -4.24 -13.97
N LYS A 51 -5.77 -3.41 -14.98
CA LYS A 51 -4.69 -2.71 -15.67
C LYS A 51 -3.90 -1.81 -14.72
N TYR A 52 -4.61 -1.13 -13.82
CA TYR A 52 -3.99 -0.27 -12.81
C TYR A 52 -3.11 -1.10 -11.87
N LEU A 53 -3.64 -2.22 -11.36
CA LEU A 53 -2.89 -3.11 -10.49
C LEU A 53 -1.60 -3.60 -11.14
N TRP A 54 -1.69 -4.10 -12.38
CA TRP A 54 -0.52 -4.63 -13.06
C TRP A 54 0.51 -3.55 -13.40
N SER A 55 0.06 -2.32 -13.63
CA SER A 55 0.97 -1.18 -13.77
C SER A 55 1.75 -0.91 -12.49
N MET A 56 1.10 -1.01 -11.34
CA MET A 56 1.76 -0.89 -10.05
C MET A 56 2.80 -2.00 -9.84
N VAL A 57 2.42 -3.24 -10.16
CA VAL A 57 3.33 -4.39 -10.03
C VAL A 57 4.58 -4.21 -10.90
N ASP A 58 4.41 -3.72 -12.12
CA ASP A 58 5.53 -3.50 -13.03
C ASP A 58 6.51 -2.45 -12.50
N LEU A 59 6.02 -1.44 -11.80
CA LEU A 59 6.85 -0.36 -11.26
C LEU A 59 7.46 -0.70 -9.91
N ALA A 60 6.92 -1.70 -9.21
CA ALA A 60 7.31 -2.00 -7.85
C ALA A 60 8.61 -2.81 -7.79
N LYS A 61 9.32 -2.61 -6.69
CA LYS A 61 10.44 -3.47 -6.33
C LYS A 61 9.89 -4.68 -5.56
N PRO A 62 10.09 -5.90 -6.05
CA PRO A 62 9.64 -7.09 -5.33
C PRO A 62 10.51 -7.34 -4.10
N ILE A 63 9.88 -7.60 -2.97
CA ILE A 63 10.54 -7.89 -1.71
C ILE A 63 10.18 -9.30 -1.26
N SER A 64 11.18 -10.09 -0.92
CA SER A 64 10.97 -11.38 -0.27
C SER A 64 10.83 -11.16 1.22
N VAL A 65 9.64 -11.43 1.75
CA VAL A 65 9.33 -11.20 3.16
C VAL A 65 9.64 -12.44 3.96
N THR A 66 10.53 -12.33 4.94
CA THR A 66 10.95 -13.42 5.81
C THR A 66 10.64 -13.16 7.27
N SER A 67 10.47 -11.91 7.68
CA SER A 67 10.19 -11.54 9.06
C SER A 67 8.77 -11.84 9.46
N GLU A 68 8.59 -12.25 10.72
CA GLU A 68 7.28 -12.38 11.34
C GLU A 68 7.05 -11.19 12.26
N ILE A 69 6.02 -10.40 11.96
CA ILE A 69 5.66 -9.23 12.75
C ILE A 69 4.27 -9.45 13.34
N THR A 70 4.13 -9.15 14.61
CA THR A 70 2.85 -9.31 15.33
C THR A 70 2.46 -8.03 16.07
N ASP A 71 3.04 -6.92 15.71
CA ASP A 71 2.90 -5.66 16.42
C ASP A 71 1.54 -4.97 16.19
N CYS A 72 0.88 -5.26 15.08
CA CYS A 72 -0.40 -4.66 14.79
C CYS A 72 -1.54 -5.47 15.38
N ARG A 73 -2.56 -4.75 15.88
CA ARG A 73 -3.75 -5.37 16.47
C ARG A 73 -4.54 -6.18 15.45
N ASP A 74 -4.62 -5.71 14.21
CA ASP A 74 -5.19 -6.46 13.11
C ASP A 74 -4.10 -7.31 12.47
N GLN A 75 -4.22 -8.63 12.58
CA GLN A 75 -3.20 -9.55 12.08
C GLN A 75 -2.95 -9.44 10.57
N LYS A 76 -3.96 -9.04 9.80
CA LYS A 76 -3.82 -8.88 8.35
C LYS A 76 -2.80 -7.80 8.02
N ASP A 77 -2.71 -6.76 8.85
CA ASP A 77 -1.82 -5.64 8.62
C ASP A 77 -0.38 -5.94 8.98
N ASN A 78 -0.13 -7.01 9.74
CA ASN A 78 1.24 -7.41 10.08
C ASN A 78 2.04 -7.82 8.86
N LYS A 79 1.40 -8.29 7.81
CA LYS A 79 2.08 -8.60 6.54
C LYS A 79 2.66 -7.34 5.90
N LEU A 80 1.94 -6.23 6.00
CA LEU A 80 2.41 -4.95 5.50
C LEU A 80 3.60 -4.44 6.31
N LEU A 81 3.54 -4.58 7.62
CA LEU A 81 4.65 -4.22 8.50
C LEU A 81 5.89 -5.05 8.19
N ALA A 82 5.72 -6.36 7.99
CA ALA A 82 6.82 -7.25 7.64
C ALA A 82 7.46 -6.86 6.30
N LEU A 83 6.64 -6.54 5.31
CA LEU A 83 7.12 -6.05 4.03
C LEU A 83 7.93 -4.76 4.19
N ALA A 84 7.41 -3.81 4.94
CA ALA A 84 8.09 -2.54 5.17
C ALA A 84 9.42 -2.74 5.90
N PHE A 85 9.44 -3.63 6.88
CA PHE A 85 10.64 -3.93 7.64
C PHE A 85 11.72 -4.60 6.77
N ASP A 86 11.35 -5.67 6.06
CA ASP A 86 12.28 -6.41 5.23
C ASP A 86 12.74 -5.61 4.01
N GLY A 87 11.87 -4.78 3.48
CA GLY A 87 12.18 -3.90 2.35
C GLY A 87 12.87 -2.61 2.74
N ARG A 88 13.09 -2.37 4.02
CA ARG A 88 13.67 -1.13 4.56
C ARG A 88 12.94 0.11 4.06
N ALA A 89 11.62 0.07 4.15
CA ALA A 89 10.79 1.19 3.75
C ALA A 89 11.06 2.42 4.63
N ASP A 90 10.94 3.60 4.05
CA ASP A 90 11.00 4.86 4.80
C ASP A 90 9.61 5.26 5.28
N LEU A 91 8.57 4.78 4.60
CA LEU A 91 7.23 5.29 4.76
C LEU A 91 6.19 4.22 4.42
N ILE A 92 5.12 4.17 5.22
CA ILE A 92 3.92 3.40 4.93
C ILE A 92 2.78 4.39 4.74
N VAL A 93 2.06 4.29 3.64
CA VAL A 93 0.86 5.09 3.39
C VAL A 93 -0.35 4.17 3.49
N THR A 94 -1.25 4.48 4.41
CA THR A 94 -2.42 3.63 4.67
C THR A 94 -3.58 4.45 5.23
N GLY A 95 -4.79 3.99 4.96
CA GLY A 95 -5.99 4.53 5.61
C GLY A 95 -6.41 3.75 6.85
N ASP A 96 -5.69 2.69 7.19
CA ASP A 96 -6.06 1.83 8.30
C ASP A 96 -5.67 2.43 9.64
N VAL A 97 -6.66 2.64 10.52
CA VAL A 97 -6.45 3.24 11.84
C VAL A 97 -5.53 2.40 12.71
N ASP A 98 -5.63 1.07 12.64
CA ASP A 98 -4.80 0.19 13.44
C ASP A 98 -3.32 0.31 13.10
N LEU A 99 -2.99 0.58 11.83
CA LEU A 99 -1.62 0.86 11.42
C LEU A 99 -1.21 2.29 11.78
N LEU A 100 -2.08 3.26 11.55
CA LEU A 100 -1.77 4.67 11.85
C LEU A 100 -1.45 4.88 13.34
N CYS A 101 -2.08 4.12 14.22
CA CYS A 101 -1.81 4.18 15.65
C CYS A 101 -0.40 3.75 16.03
N LEU A 102 0.30 3.03 15.15
CA LEU A 102 1.67 2.57 15.41
C LEU A 102 2.74 3.58 15.03
N HIS A 103 2.36 4.65 14.34
CA HIS A 103 3.32 5.66 13.86
C HIS A 103 4.06 6.37 15.01
N PRO A 104 5.40 6.53 14.94
CA PRO A 104 6.31 5.83 14.02
C PRO A 104 6.58 4.39 14.50
N TRP A 105 6.79 3.51 13.55
CA TRP A 105 7.04 2.11 13.87
C TRP A 105 8.43 1.71 13.40
N ARG A 106 9.29 1.37 14.35
CA ARG A 106 10.69 0.97 14.08
C ARG A 106 11.41 1.95 13.14
N GLY A 107 11.17 3.25 13.33
CA GLY A 107 11.77 4.29 12.50
C GLY A 107 11.09 4.51 11.14
N ILE A 108 10.01 3.79 10.86
CA ILE A 108 9.23 3.94 9.63
C ILE A 108 8.03 4.84 9.92
N ALA A 109 7.87 5.89 9.14
CA ALA A 109 6.71 6.77 9.26
C ALA A 109 5.47 6.08 8.69
N ILE A 110 4.33 6.22 9.38
CA ILE A 110 3.05 5.70 8.91
C ILE A 110 2.09 6.88 8.81
N VAL A 111 1.62 7.15 7.59
CA VAL A 111 0.79 8.33 7.32
C VAL A 111 -0.42 7.96 6.47
N SER A 112 -1.48 8.78 6.56
CA SER A 112 -2.65 8.63 5.70
C SER A 112 -2.36 9.14 4.30
N PRO A 113 -3.17 8.73 3.29
CA PRO A 113 -3.03 9.30 1.94
C PRO A 113 -3.13 10.82 1.92
N ALA A 114 -4.05 11.39 2.71
CA ALA A 114 -4.22 12.84 2.78
C ALA A 114 -2.99 13.52 3.37
N ALA A 115 -2.44 12.97 4.44
CA ALA A 115 -1.21 13.50 5.06
C ALA A 115 -0.02 13.39 4.12
N TYR A 116 0.08 12.29 3.38
CA TYR A 116 1.14 12.11 2.39
C TYR A 116 1.07 13.20 1.31
N LEU A 117 -0.10 13.42 0.74
CA LEU A 117 -0.27 14.45 -0.30
C LEU A 117 0.01 15.85 0.22
N ALA A 118 -0.38 16.14 1.46
CA ALA A 118 -0.12 17.44 2.06
C ALA A 118 1.37 17.70 2.29
N GLN A 119 2.12 16.65 2.60
CA GLN A 119 3.54 16.76 2.95
C GLN A 119 4.46 16.65 1.74
N PHE A 120 4.15 15.75 0.81
CA PHE A 120 5.02 15.41 -0.32
C PHE A 120 4.40 15.71 -1.68
N GLY A 121 3.09 15.86 -1.77
CA GLY A 121 2.41 16.21 -3.01
C GLY A 121 2.64 17.69 -3.32
N ALA A 122 3.00 18.00 -4.53
CA ALA A 122 3.19 19.38 -4.95
C ALA A 122 1.88 20.07 -5.26
#